data_d1efe0447a06a45229a660be735b606d
#
_entry.id   d1efe0447a06a45229a660be735b606d
#
_cell.length_a   1.000
_cell.length_b   1.000
_cell.length_c   1.000
_cell.angle_alpha   90.00
_cell.angle_beta   90.00
_cell.angle_gamma   90.00
#
_symmetry.space_group_name_H-M   'P 1'
#
loop_
_entity.id
_entity.type
_entity.pdbx_description
1 polymer ?
#
loop_
_entity_poly.entity_id
_entity_poly.type
_entity_poly.pdbx_seq_one_letter_code
_entity_poly.pdbx_strand_id
1 'polypeptide(L)'
;MSQIQNILASSSPRRKTLLKQIGLVFSVEKSTIIEDYNLKISPSQLAIFWAREKARSISVNNANSIVIGADTIVNYDNHVFGKPKNKNESMKMLRFLSGKTHQVITGVSINYKKLDMEHIFHSKTRVTFRNYNEEEIIEYIKVETPFDKAGSYGIQDSFAKHVKCINGCYYNVVGFPLSSFFYHFKNLHKEIKEHNGC
;
A
#
# COMPACT_ATOMS: atom_id res chain seq x y z
N MET A 1 26.75 17.68 6.85
CA MET A 1 25.28 17.82 6.73
C MET A 1 24.63 16.64 7.44
N SER A 2 23.70 16.87 8.37
CA SER A 2 22.97 15.79 9.04
C SER A 2 22.16 15.02 7.98
N GLN A 3 22.21 13.70 8.04
CA GLN A 3 21.44 12.83 7.15
C GLN A 3 19.92 13.09 7.37
N ILE A 4 19.17 13.36 6.29
CA ILE A 4 17.73 13.56 6.38
C ILE A 4 17.09 12.25 6.86
N GLN A 5 16.30 12.32 7.92
CA GLN A 5 15.59 11.15 8.45
C GLN A 5 14.42 10.76 7.56
N ASN A 6 14.15 9.47 7.44
CA ASN A 6 12.97 8.95 6.75
C ASN A 6 11.97 8.43 7.78
N ILE A 7 10.68 8.67 7.55
CA ILE A 7 9.59 8.20 8.39
C ILE A 7 8.59 7.45 7.52
N LEU A 8 8.25 6.23 7.90
CA LEU A 8 7.17 5.48 7.28
C LEU A 8 5.86 5.74 8.04
N ALA A 9 4.93 6.46 7.41
CA ALA A 9 3.59 6.77 7.94
C ALA A 9 2.63 5.58 7.77
N SER A 10 3.00 4.41 8.32
CA SER A 10 2.21 3.18 8.15
C SER A 10 2.50 2.16 9.25
N SER A 11 1.45 1.52 9.77
CA SER A 11 1.56 0.39 10.71
C SER A 11 1.76 -0.97 10.01
N SER A 12 1.74 -1.03 8.67
CA SER A 12 1.83 -2.28 7.92
C SER A 12 3.19 -2.97 8.11
N PRO A 13 3.24 -4.20 8.66
CA PRO A 13 4.48 -4.94 8.81
C PRO A 13 5.10 -5.29 7.46
N ARG A 14 4.28 -5.55 6.44
CA ARG A 14 4.73 -5.87 5.07
C ARG A 14 5.49 -4.71 4.45
N ARG A 15 4.98 -3.47 4.55
CA ARG A 15 5.68 -2.27 4.05
C ARG A 15 7.01 -2.05 4.76
N LYS A 16 7.02 -2.24 6.08
CA LYS A 16 8.25 -2.17 6.87
C LYS A 16 9.29 -3.18 6.40
N THR A 17 8.89 -4.43 6.15
CA THR A 17 9.78 -5.48 5.63
C THR A 17 10.31 -5.13 4.25
N LEU A 18 9.44 -4.68 3.34
CA LEU A 18 9.83 -4.32 1.97
C LEU A 18 10.82 -3.15 1.92
N LEU A 19 10.61 -2.10 2.70
CA LEU A 19 11.54 -0.96 2.74
C LEU A 19 12.90 -1.34 3.36
N LYS A 20 12.91 -2.21 4.37
CA LYS A 20 14.15 -2.78 4.91
C LYS A 20 14.89 -3.65 3.89
N GLN A 21 14.18 -4.40 3.04
CA GLN A 21 14.75 -5.24 2.01
C GLN A 21 15.63 -4.45 1.02
N ILE A 22 15.28 -3.19 0.75
CA ILE A 22 16.08 -2.30 -0.10
C ILE A 22 17.11 -1.46 0.67
N GLY A 23 17.35 -1.78 1.94
CA GLY A 23 18.37 -1.10 2.77
C GLY A 23 17.97 0.30 3.24
N LEU A 24 16.68 0.69 3.14
CA LEU A 24 16.25 2.00 3.62
C LEU A 24 16.25 2.03 5.16
N VAL A 25 16.91 3.03 5.72
CA VAL A 25 16.86 3.35 7.16
C VAL A 25 15.72 4.32 7.40
N PHE A 26 14.80 3.99 8.29
CA PHE A 26 13.62 4.80 8.62
C PHE A 26 13.09 4.49 10.01
N SER A 27 12.38 5.46 10.59
CA SER A 27 11.50 5.25 11.74
C SER A 27 10.06 4.98 11.27
N VAL A 28 9.23 4.49 12.18
CA VAL A 28 7.80 4.24 11.91
C VAL A 28 6.96 5.13 12.80
N GLU A 29 6.06 5.90 12.19
CA GLU A 29 5.06 6.69 12.90
C GLU A 29 3.68 6.40 12.31
N LYS A 30 2.75 5.92 13.14
CA LYS A 30 1.43 5.51 12.68
C LYS A 30 0.55 6.73 12.42
N SER A 31 0.06 6.88 11.20
CA SER A 31 -0.99 7.84 10.89
C SER A 31 -2.31 7.45 11.58
N THR A 32 -3.02 8.45 12.10
CA THR A 32 -4.34 8.29 12.73
C THR A 32 -5.49 8.52 11.75
N ILE A 33 -5.20 8.74 10.47
CA ILE A 33 -6.20 8.95 9.42
C ILE A 33 -7.10 7.72 9.29
N ILE A 34 -8.41 7.96 9.25
CA ILE A 34 -9.45 6.95 9.00
C ILE A 34 -9.81 7.03 7.52
N GLU A 35 -9.61 5.92 6.80
CA GLU A 35 -9.88 5.86 5.37
C GLU A 35 -11.37 5.67 5.10
N ASP A 36 -11.95 6.53 4.25
CA ASP A 36 -13.27 6.36 3.65
C ASP A 36 -13.13 5.97 2.18
N TYR A 37 -13.49 4.73 1.85
CA TYR A 37 -13.41 4.20 0.49
C TYR A 37 -14.67 4.48 -0.36
N ASN A 38 -15.64 5.26 0.15
CA ASN A 38 -16.87 5.63 -0.57
C ASN A 38 -16.73 6.98 -1.33
N LEU A 39 -15.56 7.60 -1.32
CA LEU A 39 -15.32 8.82 -2.07
C LEU A 39 -15.56 8.60 -3.57
N LYS A 40 -16.29 9.53 -4.20
CA LYS A 40 -16.67 9.46 -5.63
C LYS A 40 -15.49 9.85 -6.54
N ILE A 41 -14.37 9.15 -6.43
CA ILE A 41 -13.16 9.30 -7.24
C ILE A 41 -12.72 7.94 -7.77
N SER A 42 -11.86 7.93 -8.79
CA SER A 42 -11.37 6.66 -9.35
C SER A 42 -10.56 5.87 -8.31
N PRO A 43 -10.52 4.52 -8.41
CA PRO A 43 -9.74 3.69 -7.48
C PRO A 43 -8.26 4.11 -7.35
N SER A 44 -7.64 4.57 -8.46
CA SER A 44 -6.27 5.06 -8.42
C SER A 44 -6.13 6.37 -7.65
N GLN A 45 -7.06 7.30 -7.88
CA GLN A 45 -7.10 8.57 -7.13
C GLN A 45 -7.36 8.32 -5.65
N LEU A 46 -8.18 7.32 -5.31
CA LEU A 46 -8.48 6.96 -3.94
C LEU A 46 -7.24 6.43 -3.20
N ALA A 47 -6.49 5.51 -3.81
CA ALA A 47 -5.24 5.00 -3.23
C ALA A 47 -4.19 6.11 -3.06
N ILE A 48 -4.06 7.01 -4.05
CA ILE A 48 -3.19 8.19 -3.99
C ILE A 48 -3.64 9.13 -2.86
N PHE A 49 -4.92 9.44 -2.79
CA PHE A 49 -5.49 10.36 -1.80
C PHE A 49 -5.14 9.90 -0.38
N TRP A 50 -5.43 8.64 -0.04
CA TRP A 50 -5.14 8.13 1.30
C TRP A 50 -3.65 7.98 1.58
N ALA A 51 -2.83 7.65 0.59
CA ALA A 51 -1.38 7.66 0.74
C ALA A 51 -0.86 9.06 1.10
N ARG A 52 -1.37 10.08 0.41
CA ARG A 52 -1.02 11.48 0.62
C ARG A 52 -1.46 11.99 1.98
N GLU A 53 -2.70 11.74 2.37
CA GLU A 53 -3.22 12.16 3.67
C GLU A 53 -2.42 11.53 4.83
N LYS A 54 -2.06 10.24 4.71
CA LYS A 54 -1.18 9.57 5.69
C LYS A 54 0.19 10.23 5.79
N ALA A 55 0.83 10.55 4.67
CA ALA A 55 2.12 11.24 4.67
C ALA A 55 2.00 12.63 5.29
N ARG A 56 1.00 13.41 4.88
CA ARG A 56 0.79 14.78 5.35
C ARG A 56 0.51 14.86 6.84
N SER A 57 -0.31 13.94 7.38
CA SER A 57 -0.64 13.93 8.82
C SER A 57 0.59 13.79 9.72
N ILE A 58 1.64 13.13 9.23
CA ILE A 58 2.91 12.95 9.95
C ILE A 58 3.89 14.08 9.63
N SER A 59 3.95 14.54 8.38
CA SER A 59 4.92 15.55 7.95
C SER A 59 4.69 16.94 8.58
N VAL A 60 3.48 17.22 9.04
CA VAL A 60 3.16 18.47 9.77
C VAL A 60 4.07 18.65 10.99
N ASN A 61 4.30 17.57 11.73
CA ASN A 61 5.14 17.59 12.94
C ASN A 61 6.61 17.16 12.66
N ASN A 62 6.92 16.77 11.43
CA ASN A 62 8.21 16.22 11.02
C ASN A 62 8.76 16.92 9.76
N ALA A 63 8.72 18.26 9.74
CA ALA A 63 9.03 19.07 8.55
C ALA A 63 10.45 18.83 7.98
N ASN A 64 11.42 18.44 8.82
CA ASN A 64 12.80 18.18 8.44
C ASN A 64 13.05 16.71 8.02
N SER A 65 12.01 15.88 7.97
CA SER A 65 12.08 14.46 7.60
C SER A 65 11.37 14.19 6.28
N ILE A 66 11.84 13.19 5.54
CA ILE A 66 11.11 12.65 4.39
C ILE A 66 10.07 11.67 4.92
N VAL A 67 8.79 11.96 4.72
CA VAL A 67 7.68 11.12 5.18
C VAL A 67 7.10 10.33 4.02
N ILE A 68 6.99 9.01 4.20
CA ILE A 68 6.51 8.05 3.21
C ILE A 68 5.13 7.55 3.65
N GLY A 69 4.10 7.91 2.90
CA GLY A 69 2.74 7.40 3.05
C GLY A 69 2.40 6.41 1.95
N ALA A 70 1.59 5.42 2.25
CA ALA A 70 1.09 4.47 1.26
C ALA A 70 -0.30 3.96 1.63
N ASP A 71 -1.11 3.71 0.60
CA ASP A 71 -2.40 3.03 0.73
C ASP A 71 -2.58 1.98 -0.35
N THR A 72 -3.21 0.84 -0.01
CA THR A 72 -3.43 -0.28 -0.93
C THR A 72 -4.88 -0.69 -0.89
N ILE A 73 -5.48 -0.76 -2.07
CA ILE A 73 -6.85 -1.23 -2.28
C ILE A 73 -6.88 -2.37 -3.29
N VAL A 74 -7.90 -3.20 -3.19
CA VAL A 74 -8.29 -4.16 -4.23
C VAL A 74 -9.50 -3.61 -4.95
N ASN A 75 -9.49 -3.65 -6.27
CA ASN A 75 -10.59 -3.18 -7.12
C ASN A 75 -11.01 -4.26 -8.11
N TYR A 76 -12.30 -4.53 -8.16
CA TYR A 76 -12.91 -5.37 -9.18
C TYR A 76 -14.26 -4.78 -9.59
N ASP A 77 -14.45 -4.54 -10.90
CA ASP A 77 -15.70 -4.02 -11.46
C ASP A 77 -16.26 -2.80 -10.70
N ASN A 78 -15.40 -1.79 -10.50
CA ASN A 78 -15.67 -0.57 -9.74
C ASN A 78 -15.99 -0.77 -8.24
N HIS A 79 -15.93 -2.00 -7.72
CA HIS A 79 -16.02 -2.26 -6.29
C HIS A 79 -14.64 -2.17 -5.65
N VAL A 80 -14.48 -1.24 -4.73
CA VAL A 80 -13.24 -1.08 -3.95
C VAL A 80 -13.34 -1.86 -2.65
N PHE A 81 -12.36 -2.72 -2.44
CA PHE A 81 -12.21 -3.49 -1.21
C PHE A 81 -11.02 -2.95 -0.42
N GLY A 82 -11.30 -2.36 0.72
CA GLY A 82 -10.32 -2.09 1.75
C GLY A 82 -10.09 -3.32 2.63
N LYS A 83 -9.71 -3.08 3.89
CA LYS A 83 -9.57 -4.14 4.89
C LYS A 83 -10.94 -4.57 5.41
N PRO A 84 -11.22 -5.88 5.56
CA PRO A 84 -12.46 -6.35 6.16
C PRO A 84 -12.51 -6.01 7.66
N LYS A 85 -13.67 -5.61 8.16
CA LYS A 85 -13.88 -5.29 9.57
C LYS A 85 -14.04 -6.54 10.46
N ASN A 86 -14.45 -7.65 9.85
CA ASN A 86 -14.75 -8.89 10.55
C ASN A 86 -14.72 -10.11 9.61
N LYS A 87 -14.91 -11.31 10.18
CA LYS A 87 -14.95 -12.57 9.45
C LYS A 87 -15.99 -12.59 8.32
N ASN A 88 -17.18 -12.03 8.55
CA ASN A 88 -18.24 -12.06 7.55
C ASN A 88 -17.92 -11.19 6.33
N GLU A 89 -17.33 -10.01 6.53
CA GLU A 89 -16.84 -9.18 5.42
C GLU A 89 -15.69 -9.88 4.67
N SER A 90 -14.76 -10.48 5.40
CA SER A 90 -13.68 -11.28 4.82
C SER A 90 -14.22 -12.39 3.91
N MET A 91 -15.17 -13.19 4.39
CA MET A 91 -15.81 -14.24 3.60
C MET A 91 -16.49 -13.69 2.35
N LYS A 92 -17.23 -12.58 2.47
CA LYS A 92 -17.88 -11.92 1.33
C LYS A 92 -16.87 -11.48 0.27
N MET A 93 -15.77 -10.83 0.68
CA MET A 93 -14.71 -10.37 -0.24
C MET A 93 -14.07 -11.55 -0.98
N LEU A 94 -13.69 -12.60 -0.27
CA LEU A 94 -13.06 -13.78 -0.87
C LEU A 94 -14.02 -14.50 -1.82
N ARG A 95 -15.27 -14.77 -1.43
CA ARG A 95 -16.28 -15.35 -2.35
C ARG A 95 -16.41 -14.52 -3.63
N PHE A 96 -16.46 -13.20 -3.49
CA PHE A 96 -16.62 -12.30 -4.63
C PHE A 96 -15.41 -12.35 -5.58
N LEU A 97 -14.21 -12.57 -5.08
CA LEU A 97 -12.98 -12.60 -5.88
C LEU A 97 -12.65 -13.99 -6.46
N SER A 98 -13.31 -15.07 -6.03
CA SER A 98 -13.07 -16.43 -6.51
C SER A 98 -13.17 -16.55 -8.03
N GLY A 99 -12.17 -17.12 -8.67
CA GLY A 99 -12.10 -17.33 -10.13
C GLY A 99 -11.91 -16.05 -10.95
N LYS A 100 -11.77 -14.88 -10.33
CA LYS A 100 -11.76 -13.59 -11.03
C LYS A 100 -10.38 -12.98 -11.16
N THR A 101 -10.26 -12.06 -12.14
CA THR A 101 -9.10 -11.18 -12.28
C THR A 101 -9.46 -9.81 -11.72
N HIS A 102 -8.77 -9.40 -10.68
CA HIS A 102 -8.96 -8.11 -10.03
C HIS A 102 -7.68 -7.27 -10.07
N GLN A 103 -7.76 -6.02 -9.67
CA GLN A 103 -6.63 -5.11 -9.60
C GLN A 103 -6.24 -4.85 -8.14
N VAL A 104 -4.95 -4.90 -7.86
CA VAL A 104 -4.36 -4.34 -6.64
C VAL A 104 -3.71 -3.01 -7.01
N ILE A 105 -4.11 -1.96 -6.31
CA ILE A 105 -3.64 -0.59 -6.57
C ILE A 105 -3.02 -0.06 -5.28
N THR A 106 -1.75 0.31 -5.34
CA THR A 106 -1.08 0.99 -4.24
C THR A 106 -0.70 2.40 -4.66
N GLY A 107 -1.22 3.38 -3.92
CA GLY A 107 -0.77 4.77 -3.96
C GLY A 107 0.41 4.97 -3.00
N VAL A 108 1.34 5.83 -3.37
CA VAL A 108 2.47 6.24 -2.54
C VAL A 108 2.64 7.74 -2.63
N SER A 109 2.89 8.39 -1.50
CA SER A 109 3.32 9.78 -1.39
C SER A 109 4.63 9.83 -0.61
N ILE A 110 5.60 10.59 -1.13
CA ILE A 110 6.89 10.89 -0.50
C ILE A 110 6.91 12.40 -0.30
N ASN A 111 6.81 12.85 0.93
CA ASN A 111 6.66 14.26 1.28
C ASN A 111 7.88 14.78 2.05
N TYR A 112 8.42 15.92 1.65
CA TYR A 112 9.45 16.66 2.37
C TYR A 112 8.94 18.09 2.63
N LYS A 113 8.30 18.28 3.77
CA LYS A 113 7.57 19.48 4.14
C LYS A 113 8.46 20.74 4.17
N LYS A 114 9.71 20.63 4.58
CA LYS A 114 10.66 21.74 4.69
C LYS A 114 10.81 22.52 3.39
N LEU A 115 10.77 21.84 2.25
CA LEU A 115 10.90 22.45 0.92
C LEU A 115 9.60 22.41 0.12
N ASP A 116 8.49 22.03 0.73
CA ASP A 116 7.17 21.82 0.11
C ASP A 116 7.22 20.89 -1.11
N MET A 117 8.14 19.89 -1.07
CA MET A 117 8.32 18.89 -2.13
C MET A 117 7.48 17.65 -1.86
N GLU A 118 6.81 17.16 -2.89
CA GLU A 118 5.99 15.96 -2.80
C GLU A 118 6.04 15.16 -4.10
N HIS A 119 6.43 13.87 -4.02
CA HIS A 119 6.32 12.93 -5.13
C HIS A 119 5.17 11.98 -4.87
N ILE A 120 4.22 11.93 -5.81
CA ILE A 120 3.01 11.12 -5.70
C ILE A 120 2.91 10.21 -6.94
N PHE A 121 2.66 8.95 -6.72
CA PHE A 121 2.46 7.98 -7.79
C PHE A 121 1.60 6.80 -7.33
N HIS A 122 1.19 5.96 -8.27
CA HIS A 122 0.53 4.70 -7.97
C HIS A 122 1.06 3.58 -8.86
N SER A 123 0.86 2.36 -8.40
CA SER A 123 1.12 1.14 -9.18
C SER A 123 -0.13 0.28 -9.23
N LYS A 124 -0.37 -0.35 -10.38
CA LYS A 124 -1.48 -1.29 -10.60
C LYS A 124 -0.95 -2.65 -10.99
N THR A 125 -1.52 -3.70 -10.42
CA THR A 125 -1.19 -5.08 -10.75
C THR A 125 -2.47 -5.87 -10.86
N ARG A 126 -2.64 -6.66 -11.93
CA ARG A 126 -3.74 -7.60 -12.06
C ARG A 126 -3.36 -8.92 -11.38
N VAL A 127 -4.27 -9.43 -10.58
CA VAL A 127 -4.14 -10.74 -9.93
C VAL A 127 -5.32 -11.58 -10.37
N THR A 128 -5.05 -12.77 -10.87
CA THR A 128 -6.08 -13.74 -11.27
C THR A 128 -6.10 -14.88 -10.26
N PHE A 129 -7.25 -15.17 -9.70
CA PHE A 129 -7.46 -16.31 -8.83
C PHE A 129 -7.96 -17.54 -9.59
N ARG A 130 -7.63 -18.73 -9.08
CA ARG A 130 -8.36 -19.96 -9.36
C ARG A 130 -9.70 -19.93 -8.66
N ASN A 131 -10.64 -20.78 -9.07
CA ASN A 131 -11.83 -21.04 -8.26
C ASN A 131 -11.39 -21.72 -6.95
N TYR A 132 -12.01 -21.34 -5.87
CA TYR A 132 -11.89 -21.95 -4.55
C TYR A 132 -13.26 -22.01 -3.88
N ASN A 133 -13.44 -22.98 -3.00
CA ASN A 133 -14.72 -23.28 -2.37
C ASN A 133 -14.87 -22.61 -0.99
N GLU A 134 -16.01 -22.81 -0.36
CA GLU A 134 -16.34 -22.22 0.93
C GLU A 134 -15.47 -22.75 2.07
N GLU A 135 -15.13 -24.01 2.04
CA GLU A 135 -14.30 -24.67 3.06
C GLU A 135 -12.88 -24.07 3.07
N GLU A 136 -12.31 -23.87 1.88
CA GLU A 136 -11.00 -23.24 1.71
C GLU A 136 -10.98 -21.79 2.21
N ILE A 137 -12.08 -21.04 2.01
CA ILE A 137 -12.24 -19.68 2.55
C ILE A 137 -12.26 -19.71 4.07
N ILE A 138 -13.06 -20.58 4.65
CA ILE A 138 -13.21 -20.70 6.11
C ILE A 138 -11.89 -21.09 6.77
N GLU A 139 -11.21 -22.08 6.20
CA GLU A 139 -9.91 -22.54 6.69
C GLU A 139 -8.87 -21.41 6.64
N TYR A 140 -8.76 -20.72 5.49
CA TYR A 140 -7.84 -19.62 5.33
C TYR A 140 -8.08 -18.51 6.36
N ILE A 141 -9.31 -18.05 6.53
CA ILE A 141 -9.64 -16.99 7.49
C ILE A 141 -9.33 -17.43 8.93
N LYS A 142 -9.55 -18.71 9.25
CA LYS A 142 -9.27 -19.27 10.58
C LYS A 142 -7.76 -19.24 10.89
N VAL A 143 -6.93 -19.59 9.91
CA VAL A 143 -5.48 -19.68 10.08
C VAL A 143 -4.79 -18.33 10.01
N GLU A 144 -5.08 -17.55 8.97
CA GLU A 144 -4.32 -16.34 8.63
C GLU A 144 -4.90 -15.04 9.20
N THR A 145 -6.17 -15.05 9.66
CA THR A 145 -6.86 -13.86 10.19
C THR A 145 -6.59 -12.60 9.35
N PRO A 146 -6.97 -12.57 8.05
CA PRO A 146 -6.49 -11.58 7.06
C PRO A 146 -7.15 -10.19 7.18
N PHE A 147 -7.51 -9.77 8.38
CA PHE A 147 -8.26 -8.52 8.62
C PHE A 147 -7.41 -7.25 8.46
N ASP A 148 -6.10 -7.40 8.34
CA ASP A 148 -5.14 -6.32 8.06
C ASP A 148 -4.84 -6.12 6.56
N LYS A 149 -5.50 -6.90 5.69
CA LYS A 149 -5.20 -6.97 4.24
C LYS A 149 -6.37 -6.48 3.39
N ALA A 150 -6.09 -5.60 2.42
CA ALA A 150 -7.08 -5.17 1.44
C ALA A 150 -7.58 -6.38 0.61
N GLY A 151 -8.89 -6.48 0.39
CA GLY A 151 -9.51 -7.62 -0.28
C GLY A 151 -9.44 -8.93 0.51
N SER A 152 -8.99 -8.87 1.77
CA SER A 152 -8.95 -10.01 2.69
C SER A 152 -8.01 -11.16 2.30
N TYR A 153 -6.93 -10.92 1.55
CA TYR A 153 -5.95 -11.95 1.23
C TYR A 153 -4.52 -11.44 1.25
N GLY A 154 -3.58 -12.34 1.44
CA GLY A 154 -2.15 -12.09 1.30
C GLY A 154 -1.53 -12.97 0.22
N ILE A 155 -0.70 -12.38 -0.64
CA ILE A 155 0.03 -13.15 -1.66
C ILE A 155 1.24 -13.89 -1.07
N GLN A 156 1.63 -13.55 0.15
CA GLN A 156 2.78 -14.11 0.86
C GLN A 156 2.39 -15.18 1.89
N ASP A 157 1.10 -15.38 2.12
CA ASP A 157 0.57 -16.37 3.06
C ASP A 157 -0.02 -17.60 2.32
N SER A 158 -0.72 -18.45 3.03
CA SER A 158 -1.29 -19.69 2.49
C SER A 158 -2.29 -19.49 1.35
N PHE A 159 -2.81 -18.24 1.14
CA PHE A 159 -3.68 -17.93 0.01
C PHE A 159 -2.95 -17.92 -1.35
N ALA A 160 -1.63 -17.89 -1.35
CA ALA A 160 -0.81 -17.94 -2.57
C ALA A 160 -1.18 -19.14 -3.46
N LYS A 161 -1.63 -20.26 -2.91
CA LYS A 161 -2.09 -21.46 -3.63
C LYS A 161 -3.26 -21.19 -4.60
N HIS A 162 -4.06 -20.15 -4.33
CA HIS A 162 -5.19 -19.77 -5.16
C HIS A 162 -4.83 -18.70 -6.23
N VAL A 163 -3.62 -18.15 -6.20
CA VAL A 163 -3.16 -17.21 -7.22
C VAL A 163 -2.77 -17.95 -8.49
N LYS A 164 -3.55 -17.77 -9.57
CA LYS A 164 -3.26 -18.38 -10.88
C LYS A 164 -2.13 -17.65 -11.61
N CYS A 165 -2.17 -16.33 -11.61
CA CYS A 165 -1.13 -15.47 -12.21
C CYS A 165 -1.21 -14.03 -11.72
N ILE A 166 -0.10 -13.31 -11.93
CA ILE A 166 0.06 -11.88 -11.69
C ILE A 166 0.53 -11.23 -12.99
N ASN A 167 -0.08 -10.08 -13.32
CA ASN A 167 0.39 -9.23 -14.41
C ASN A 167 0.69 -7.84 -13.84
N GLY A 168 1.97 -7.53 -13.65
CA GLY A 168 2.48 -6.30 -13.02
C GLY A 168 3.48 -6.58 -11.91
N CYS A 169 3.59 -5.68 -10.97
CA CYS A 169 4.58 -5.73 -9.90
C CYS A 169 4.11 -6.59 -8.72
N TYR A 170 4.86 -7.65 -8.40
CA TYR A 170 4.60 -8.50 -7.22
C TYR A 170 4.62 -7.69 -5.91
N TYR A 171 5.61 -6.83 -5.74
CA TYR A 171 5.76 -6.01 -4.53
C TYR A 171 4.60 -5.02 -4.34
N ASN A 172 3.98 -4.58 -5.44
CA ASN A 172 2.73 -3.81 -5.37
C ASN A 172 1.60 -4.63 -4.74
N VAL A 173 1.48 -5.92 -5.09
CA VAL A 173 0.47 -6.81 -4.49
C VAL A 173 0.73 -7.05 -3.01
N VAL A 174 1.99 -7.16 -2.61
CA VAL A 174 2.39 -7.22 -1.18
C VAL A 174 2.00 -5.94 -0.42
N GLY A 175 1.92 -4.80 -1.13
CA GLY A 175 1.44 -3.53 -0.59
C GLY A 175 2.40 -2.35 -0.67
N PHE A 176 3.51 -2.49 -1.45
CA PHE A 176 4.44 -1.38 -1.69
C PHE A 176 5.28 -1.59 -2.97
N PRO A 177 5.13 -0.76 -4.03
CA PRO A 177 5.80 -0.94 -5.31
C PRO A 177 7.26 -0.45 -5.26
N LEU A 178 8.17 -1.30 -4.78
CA LEU A 178 9.56 -0.97 -4.45
C LEU A 178 10.33 -0.29 -5.59
N SER A 179 10.24 -0.80 -6.83
CA SER A 179 10.98 -0.24 -7.96
C SER A 179 10.56 1.19 -8.28
N SER A 180 9.24 1.44 -8.37
CA SER A 180 8.70 2.78 -8.59
C SER A 180 9.03 3.71 -7.43
N PHE A 181 8.93 3.22 -6.19
CA PHE A 181 9.30 3.98 -5.01
C PHE A 181 10.77 4.41 -5.07
N PHE A 182 11.69 3.49 -5.35
CA PHE A 182 13.12 3.78 -5.41
C PHE A 182 13.44 4.87 -6.44
N TYR A 183 12.81 4.81 -7.61
CA TYR A 183 12.95 5.82 -8.66
C TYR A 183 12.52 7.22 -8.16
N HIS A 184 11.31 7.35 -7.62
CA HIS A 184 10.79 8.62 -7.11
C HIS A 184 11.58 9.13 -5.90
N PHE A 185 11.97 8.23 -5.00
CA PHE A 185 12.77 8.57 -3.83
C PHE A 185 14.15 9.12 -4.20
N LYS A 186 14.81 8.50 -5.18
CA LYS A 186 16.10 8.99 -5.73
C LYS A 186 15.95 10.37 -6.37
N ASN A 187 14.89 10.60 -7.13
CA ASN A 187 14.64 11.90 -7.77
C ASN A 187 14.39 13.00 -6.73
N LEU A 188 13.55 12.73 -5.71
CA LEU A 188 13.34 13.68 -4.62
C LEU A 188 14.66 14.04 -3.91
N HIS A 189 15.52 13.06 -3.64
CA HIS A 189 16.83 13.34 -3.06
C HIS A 189 17.75 14.17 -3.96
N LYS A 190 17.66 14.01 -5.29
CA LYS A 190 18.40 14.83 -6.25
C LYS A 190 17.89 16.28 -6.20
N GLU A 191 16.58 16.49 -6.26
CA GLU A 191 15.93 17.81 -6.17
C GLU A 191 16.28 18.54 -4.87
N ILE A 192 16.26 17.82 -3.72
CA ILE A 192 16.66 18.38 -2.42
C ILE A 192 18.13 18.84 -2.43
N LYS A 193 19.03 18.08 -3.06
CA LYS A 193 20.44 18.46 -3.18
C LYS A 193 20.62 19.71 -4.05
N GLU A 194 19.95 19.74 -5.19
CA GLU A 194 19.96 20.89 -6.10
C GLU A 194 19.43 22.17 -5.44
N HIS A 195 18.40 22.06 -4.60
CA HIS A 195 17.87 23.17 -3.84
C HIS A 195 18.82 23.69 -2.75
N ASN A 196 19.58 22.80 -2.09
CA ASN A 196 20.46 23.16 -0.96
C ASN A 196 21.90 23.58 -1.36
N GLY A 197 22.22 23.65 -2.68
CA GLY A 197 23.48 24.20 -3.05
C GLY A 197 24.29 23.67 -3.99
N CYS A 198 23.51 23.65 -4.24
CA CYS A 198 24.42 24.05 -5.26
C CYS A 198 25.62 24.36 -4.60
#